data_6aad81249be1f1bdbdf63039ae93ea59
#
_entry.id   6aad81249be1f1bdbdf63039ae93ea59
#
_cell.length_a   1.000
_cell.length_b   1.000
_cell.length_c   1.000
_cell.angle_alpha   90.00
_cell.angle_beta   90.00
_cell.angle_gamma   90.00
#
_symmetry.space_group_name_H-M   'P 1'
#
loop_
_entity.id
_entity.type
_entity.pdbx_description
1 polymer ?
#
loop_
_entity_poly.entity_id
_entity_poly.type
_entity_poly.pdbx_seq_one_letter_code
_entity_poly.pdbx_strand_id
1 'polypeptide(L)'
;AEAFQGDDAIVLDESMTAGDYQITLAGMVSGEDLSVPTDYNGEIISDRTYAVFRVARADGAPLTDYPDLSYSPLVDGYHVSCVNAWTLGTTTQQFIEDGVIYCLFDCRNLEMFADHPVRFAIYEGGVPNTDLFSMAEDGTISLRENVVGVLFTLPLDESRADPAAAKA
;
A
#
# COMPACT_ATOMS: atom_id res chain seq x y z
N ALA A 1 11.18 -4.28 -10.64
CA ALA A 1 10.39 -4.80 -11.77
C ALA A 1 10.47 -6.32 -11.89
N GLU A 2 11.66 -6.92 -11.78
CA GLU A 2 11.83 -8.37 -11.92
C GLU A 2 11.10 -9.19 -10.84
N ALA A 3 11.00 -8.66 -9.61
CA ALA A 3 10.30 -9.31 -8.50
C ALA A 3 8.81 -9.55 -8.79
N PHE A 4 8.22 -8.75 -9.69
CA PHE A 4 6.81 -8.84 -10.06
C PHE A 4 6.56 -9.60 -11.37
N GLN A 5 7.55 -10.30 -11.88
CA GLN A 5 7.44 -11.13 -13.08
C GLN A 5 7.26 -12.64 -12.76
N GLY A 6 7.28 -13.01 -11.48
CA GLY A 6 7.03 -14.38 -11.04
C GLY A 6 5.54 -14.77 -11.15
N ASP A 7 5.26 -16.07 -11.21
CA ASP A 7 3.89 -16.60 -11.36
C ASP A 7 2.98 -16.26 -10.16
N ASP A 8 3.56 -15.97 -9.00
CA ASP A 8 2.83 -15.67 -7.76
C ASP A 8 2.65 -14.16 -7.52
N ALA A 9 3.20 -13.31 -8.39
CA ALA A 9 2.97 -11.88 -8.34
C ALA A 9 1.59 -11.53 -8.90
N ILE A 10 0.85 -10.68 -8.17
CA ILE A 10 -0.46 -10.21 -8.60
C ILE A 10 -0.27 -8.92 -9.40
N VAL A 11 -0.60 -8.96 -10.69
CA VAL A 11 -0.64 -7.77 -11.55
C VAL A 11 -2.04 -7.18 -11.50
N LEU A 12 -2.16 -5.96 -11.02
CA LEU A 12 -3.45 -5.31 -10.77
C LEU A 12 -3.79 -4.23 -11.79
N ASP A 13 -2.88 -3.31 -11.99
CA ASP A 13 -3.04 -2.17 -12.92
C ASP A 13 -4.32 -1.34 -12.63
N GLU A 14 -4.69 -1.23 -11.35
CA GLU A 14 -5.83 -0.43 -10.92
C GLU A 14 -5.45 1.04 -10.77
N SER A 15 -6.19 1.93 -11.42
CA SER A 15 -5.96 3.37 -11.36
C SER A 15 -7.13 4.10 -10.70
N MET A 16 -6.81 5.08 -9.85
CA MET A 16 -7.76 5.99 -9.23
C MET A 16 -7.21 7.43 -9.28
N THR A 17 -8.11 8.39 -9.31
CA THR A 17 -7.73 9.81 -9.33
C THR A 17 -7.93 10.42 -7.95
N ALA A 18 -6.93 11.15 -7.46
CA ALA A 18 -6.95 11.91 -6.23
C ALA A 18 -6.44 13.33 -6.49
N GLY A 19 -7.32 14.32 -6.45
CA GLY A 19 -6.96 15.70 -6.77
C GLY A 19 -6.34 15.80 -8.15
N ASP A 20 -5.10 16.31 -8.23
CA ASP A 20 -4.37 16.50 -9.48
C ASP A 20 -3.58 15.26 -9.92
N TYR A 21 -3.72 14.13 -9.23
CA TYR A 21 -2.92 12.93 -9.46
C TYR A 21 -3.75 11.76 -9.91
N GLN A 22 -3.18 10.98 -10.83
CA GLN A 22 -3.63 9.64 -11.17
C GLN A 22 -2.66 8.65 -10.51
N ILE A 23 -3.22 7.79 -9.66
CA ILE A 23 -2.45 6.84 -8.87
C ILE A 23 -2.82 5.43 -9.32
N THR A 24 -1.80 4.63 -9.65
CA THR A 24 -1.99 3.26 -10.14
C THR A 24 -1.31 2.29 -9.20
N LEU A 25 -2.08 1.36 -8.66
CA LEU A 25 -1.55 0.16 -8.01
C LEU A 25 -1.18 -0.83 -9.11
N ALA A 26 0.10 -0.96 -9.40
CA ALA A 26 0.58 -1.79 -10.51
C ALA A 26 0.61 -3.28 -10.16
N GLY A 27 0.95 -3.62 -8.94
CA GLY A 27 1.00 -5.00 -8.51
C GLY A 27 1.39 -5.16 -7.05
N MET A 28 1.27 -6.37 -6.54
CA MET A 28 1.71 -6.74 -5.20
C MET A 28 2.19 -8.19 -5.15
N VAL A 29 3.00 -8.50 -4.14
CA VAL A 29 3.50 -9.86 -3.92
C VAL A 29 3.86 -10.03 -2.44
N SER A 30 3.63 -11.23 -1.91
CA SER A 30 4.17 -11.64 -0.61
C SER A 30 5.67 -11.90 -0.72
N GLY A 31 6.44 -11.58 0.33
CA GLY A 31 7.86 -11.91 0.41
C GLY A 31 8.14 -13.41 0.29
N GLU A 32 7.18 -14.24 0.70
CA GLU A 32 7.27 -15.70 0.53
C GLU A 32 7.29 -16.14 -0.94
N ASP A 33 6.68 -15.33 -1.81
CA ASP A 33 6.55 -15.60 -3.24
C ASP A 33 7.64 -14.87 -4.07
N LEU A 34 8.52 -14.10 -3.42
CA LEU A 34 9.59 -13.40 -4.12
C LEU A 34 10.71 -14.36 -4.56
N SER A 35 11.10 -14.20 -5.81
CA SER A 35 12.21 -14.96 -6.41
C SER A 35 13.56 -14.22 -6.34
N VAL A 36 13.59 -12.99 -5.82
CA VAL A 36 14.77 -12.13 -5.81
C VAL A 36 15.05 -11.63 -4.39
N PRO A 37 16.30 -11.62 -3.93
CA PRO A 37 16.66 -11.04 -2.64
C PRO A 37 16.30 -9.56 -2.58
N THR A 38 15.80 -9.12 -1.43
CA THR A 38 15.27 -7.76 -1.26
C THR A 38 15.94 -6.95 -0.16
N ASP A 39 16.76 -7.56 0.67
CA ASP A 39 17.49 -6.85 1.72
C ASP A 39 18.92 -6.48 1.28
N TYR A 40 19.61 -5.70 2.13
CA TYR A 40 20.99 -5.27 1.87
C TYR A 40 22.02 -6.42 1.89
N ASN A 41 21.66 -7.54 2.48
CA ASN A 41 22.53 -8.71 2.59
C ASN A 41 22.23 -9.77 1.53
N GLY A 42 21.25 -9.51 0.66
CA GLY A 42 20.81 -10.46 -0.36
C GLY A 42 19.91 -11.56 0.16
N GLU A 43 19.34 -11.41 1.35
CA GLU A 43 18.38 -12.35 1.92
C GLU A 43 16.94 -11.94 1.54
N ILE A 44 16.09 -12.94 1.29
CA ILE A 44 14.66 -12.73 1.08
C ILE A 44 13.98 -12.56 2.43
N ILE A 45 13.28 -11.43 2.60
CA ILE A 45 12.46 -11.19 3.79
C ILE A 45 11.06 -11.73 3.52
N SER A 46 10.80 -12.98 3.93
CA SER A 46 9.57 -13.70 3.61
C SER A 46 8.33 -13.20 4.36
N ASP A 47 8.52 -12.51 5.50
CA ASP A 47 7.44 -12.02 6.34
C ASP A 47 6.99 -10.58 5.98
N ARG A 48 7.20 -10.18 4.74
CA ARG A 48 6.84 -8.84 4.26
C ARG A 48 5.94 -8.90 3.03
N THR A 49 5.12 -7.87 2.89
CA THR A 49 4.30 -7.63 1.69
C THR A 49 4.89 -6.47 0.91
N TYR A 50 5.00 -6.64 -0.40
CA TYR A 50 5.55 -5.65 -1.34
C TYR A 50 4.48 -5.19 -2.32
N ALA A 51 4.44 -3.90 -2.57
CA ALA A 51 3.50 -3.30 -3.54
C ALA A 51 4.21 -2.25 -4.39
N VAL A 52 3.82 -2.14 -5.65
CA VAL A 52 4.34 -1.14 -6.58
C VAL A 52 3.23 -0.19 -6.99
N PHE A 53 3.50 1.10 -6.84
CA PHE A 53 2.60 2.18 -7.23
C PHE A 53 3.25 3.08 -8.26
N ARG A 54 2.41 3.67 -9.11
CA ARG A 54 2.79 4.77 -10.01
C ARG A 54 1.94 5.98 -9.67
N VAL A 55 2.56 7.15 -9.64
CA VAL A 55 1.87 8.43 -9.45
C VAL A 55 2.21 9.34 -10.63
N ALA A 56 1.20 9.79 -11.33
CA ALA A 56 1.32 10.73 -12.45
C ALA A 56 0.35 11.88 -12.25
N ARG A 57 0.58 13.00 -12.95
CA ARG A 57 -0.41 14.06 -12.98
C ARG A 57 -1.59 13.66 -13.87
N ALA A 58 -2.78 13.94 -13.41
CA ALA A 58 -4.01 13.62 -14.15
C ALA A 58 -4.11 14.40 -15.48
N ASP A 59 -3.47 15.58 -15.56
CA ASP A 59 -3.43 16.41 -16.78
C ASP A 59 -2.35 15.98 -17.79
N GLY A 60 -1.55 14.96 -17.46
CA GLY A 60 -0.47 14.45 -18.31
C GLY A 60 0.82 15.24 -18.25
N ALA A 61 0.90 16.34 -17.49
CA ALA A 61 2.14 17.09 -17.31
C ALA A 61 3.17 16.26 -16.52
N PRO A 62 4.48 16.38 -16.80
CA PRO A 62 5.48 15.59 -16.10
C PRO A 62 5.64 16.06 -14.66
N LEU A 63 5.78 15.10 -13.74
CA LEU A 63 6.21 15.35 -12.37
C LEU A 63 7.72 15.53 -12.34
N THR A 64 8.18 16.59 -11.69
CA THR A 64 9.60 16.88 -11.50
C THR A 64 10.01 16.83 -10.03
N ASP A 65 9.04 16.80 -9.13
CA ASP A 65 9.21 16.74 -7.69
C ASP A 65 8.25 15.74 -7.08
N TYR A 66 8.57 15.28 -5.87
CA TYR A 66 7.70 14.40 -5.10
C TYR A 66 6.60 15.20 -4.41
N PRO A 67 5.31 14.90 -4.67
CA PRO A 67 4.22 15.53 -3.94
C PRO A 67 4.20 15.08 -2.48
N ASP A 68 3.56 15.86 -1.63
CA ASP A 68 3.39 15.53 -0.20
C ASP A 68 2.27 14.49 -0.02
N LEU A 69 2.55 13.28 -0.44
CA LEU A 69 1.65 12.14 -0.32
C LEU A 69 2.16 11.16 0.72
N SER A 70 1.25 10.64 1.53
CA SER A 70 1.52 9.56 2.47
C SER A 70 0.96 8.25 1.95
N TYR A 71 1.62 7.15 2.29
CA TYR A 71 1.26 5.79 1.88
C TYR A 71 1.05 4.96 3.13
N SER A 72 -0.09 4.29 3.25
CA SER A 72 -0.34 3.44 4.41
C SER A 72 -1.32 2.31 4.09
N PRO A 73 -0.99 1.06 4.47
CA PRO A 73 -2.01 0.04 4.58
C PRO A 73 -2.91 0.34 5.77
N LEU A 74 -4.17 -0.02 5.65
CA LEU A 74 -5.19 0.07 6.70
C LEU A 74 -6.03 -1.20 6.65
N VAL A 75 -6.52 -1.66 7.78
CA VAL A 75 -7.29 -2.89 7.87
C VAL A 75 -8.66 -2.58 8.47
N ASP A 76 -9.72 -2.91 7.75
CA ASP A 76 -11.09 -2.75 8.25
C ASP A 76 -11.26 -3.52 9.57
N GLY A 77 -11.90 -2.89 10.55
CA GLY A 77 -12.04 -3.46 11.88
C GLY A 77 -10.94 -3.10 12.88
N TYR A 78 -9.82 -2.54 12.41
CA TYR A 78 -8.73 -2.05 13.25
C TYR A 78 -8.66 -0.53 13.21
N HIS A 79 -8.47 0.09 14.37
CA HIS A 79 -8.34 1.54 14.43
C HIS A 79 -7.12 2.01 13.63
N VAL A 80 -7.30 3.08 12.85
CA VAL A 80 -6.25 3.56 11.93
C VAL A 80 -4.97 4.00 12.63
N SER A 81 -5.02 4.36 13.91
CA SER A 81 -3.83 4.66 14.70
C SER A 81 -3.08 3.42 15.20
N CYS A 82 -3.71 2.26 15.15
CA CYS A 82 -3.14 1.00 15.64
C CYS A 82 -2.49 0.16 14.54
N VAL A 83 -3.13 0.11 13.37
CA VAL A 83 -2.60 -0.63 12.21
C VAL A 83 -2.44 0.33 11.06
N ASN A 84 -1.21 0.68 10.77
CA ASN A 84 -0.83 1.62 9.70
C ASN A 84 0.65 1.46 9.33
N ALA A 85 1.11 2.27 8.37
CA ALA A 85 2.50 2.23 7.89
C ALA A 85 3.53 2.38 9.02
N TRP A 86 3.28 3.25 9.99
CA TRP A 86 4.21 3.51 11.09
C TRP A 86 4.30 2.35 12.07
N THR A 87 3.20 1.64 12.31
CA THR A 87 3.15 0.49 13.22
C THR A 87 3.60 -0.81 12.55
N LEU A 88 3.55 -0.90 11.21
CA LEU A 88 3.91 -2.09 10.44
C LEU A 88 5.36 -2.08 9.92
N GLY A 89 6.16 -1.11 10.34
CA GLY A 89 7.59 -1.06 9.97
C GLY A 89 7.81 -1.00 8.47
N THR A 90 7.32 0.05 7.83
CA THR A 90 7.38 0.19 6.38
C THR A 90 8.71 0.72 5.86
N THR A 91 9.03 0.34 4.63
CA THR A 91 10.10 0.93 3.83
C THR A 91 9.52 1.38 2.49
N THR A 92 9.94 2.55 2.03
CA THR A 92 9.51 3.10 0.75
C THR A 92 10.72 3.50 -0.06
N GLN A 93 10.77 3.06 -1.31
CA GLN A 93 11.76 3.48 -2.29
C GLN A 93 11.02 4.10 -3.48
N GLN A 94 11.42 5.28 -3.90
CA GLN A 94 10.75 5.95 -5.01
C GLN A 94 11.74 6.66 -5.90
N PHE A 95 11.39 6.78 -7.18
CA PHE A 95 12.15 7.51 -8.18
C PHE A 95 11.20 8.08 -9.24
N ILE A 96 11.67 9.10 -9.94
CA ILE A 96 10.94 9.72 -11.06
C ILE A 96 11.59 9.30 -12.36
N GLU A 97 10.78 8.77 -13.28
CA GLU A 97 11.20 8.44 -14.63
C GLU A 97 10.13 8.90 -15.62
N ASP A 98 10.55 9.66 -16.63
CA ASP A 98 9.65 10.21 -17.67
C ASP A 98 8.44 10.98 -17.09
N GLY A 99 8.64 11.69 -15.98
CA GLY A 99 7.60 12.49 -15.34
C GLY A 99 6.60 11.69 -14.51
N VAL A 100 6.88 10.42 -14.25
CA VAL A 100 6.06 9.52 -13.44
C VAL A 100 6.86 9.05 -12.23
N ILE A 101 6.23 9.07 -11.06
CA ILE A 101 6.82 8.52 -9.84
C ILE A 101 6.53 7.04 -9.77
N TYR A 102 7.57 6.25 -9.56
CA TYR A 102 7.49 4.83 -9.26
C TYR A 102 7.85 4.62 -7.80
N CYS A 103 6.99 3.93 -7.07
CA CYS A 103 7.14 3.68 -5.64
C CYS A 103 7.10 2.19 -5.37
N LEU A 104 8.15 1.66 -4.74
CA LEU A 104 8.15 0.34 -4.14
C LEU A 104 7.94 0.51 -2.64
N PHE A 105 6.86 -0.07 -2.15
CA PHE A 105 6.47 -0.03 -0.75
C PHE A 105 6.55 -1.44 -0.18
N ASP A 106 7.09 -1.58 1.02
CA ASP A 106 7.02 -2.83 1.77
C ASP A 106 6.69 -2.60 3.24
N CYS A 107 6.06 -3.59 3.85
CA CYS A 107 5.72 -3.60 5.26
C CYS A 107 5.67 -5.04 5.77
N ARG A 108 5.43 -5.20 7.08
CA ARG A 108 5.16 -6.51 7.66
C ARG A 108 4.02 -7.19 6.92
N ASN A 109 4.05 -8.51 6.90
CA ASN A 109 3.11 -9.33 6.15
C ASN A 109 1.65 -8.94 6.42
N LEU A 110 0.98 -8.38 5.41
CA LEU A 110 -0.42 -7.99 5.48
C LEU A 110 -1.36 -9.19 5.38
N GLU A 111 -0.88 -10.33 4.90
CA GLU A 111 -1.71 -11.53 4.73
C GLU A 111 -2.23 -12.09 6.07
N MET A 112 -1.57 -11.78 7.19
CA MET A 112 -2.09 -12.13 8.51
C MET A 112 -3.46 -11.49 8.79
N PHE A 113 -3.79 -10.38 8.13
CA PHE A 113 -5.08 -9.69 8.22
C PHE A 113 -6.07 -10.08 7.12
N ALA A 114 -5.77 -11.09 6.30
CA ALA A 114 -6.53 -11.39 5.08
C ALA A 114 -7.97 -11.88 5.32
N ASP A 115 -8.34 -12.17 6.57
CA ASP A 115 -9.72 -12.42 7.00
C ASP A 115 -10.55 -11.12 7.12
N HIS A 116 -9.92 -9.96 6.96
CA HIS A 116 -10.55 -8.64 6.89
C HIS A 116 -10.23 -7.97 5.55
N PRO A 117 -11.07 -7.02 5.08
CA PRO A 117 -10.66 -6.17 3.95
C PRO A 117 -9.41 -5.37 4.32
N VAL A 118 -8.35 -5.52 3.55
CA VAL A 118 -7.11 -4.74 3.70
C VAL A 118 -7.09 -3.68 2.61
N ARG A 119 -6.96 -2.42 3.03
CA ARG A 119 -6.92 -1.25 2.17
C ARG A 119 -5.50 -0.73 2.04
N PHE A 120 -5.23 -0.03 0.96
CA PHE A 120 -4.01 0.75 0.83
C PHE A 120 -4.38 2.20 0.51
N ALA A 121 -4.01 3.11 1.41
CA ALA A 121 -4.30 4.53 1.28
C ALA A 121 -3.10 5.27 0.72
N ILE A 122 -3.34 6.14 -0.26
CA ILE A 122 -2.39 7.15 -0.74
C ILE A 122 -3.13 8.48 -0.64
N TYR A 123 -2.63 9.38 0.18
CA TYR A 123 -3.40 10.56 0.59
C TYR A 123 -2.51 11.72 1.00
N GLU A 124 -3.04 12.92 0.98
CA GLU A 124 -2.42 14.09 1.57
C GLU A 124 -2.71 14.12 3.07
N GLY A 125 -1.66 14.15 3.87
CA GLY A 125 -1.73 14.16 5.32
C GLY A 125 -0.53 13.45 5.92
N GLY A 126 -0.57 13.24 7.21
CA GLY A 126 0.50 12.55 7.94
C GLY A 126 0.07 11.19 8.44
N VAL A 127 0.44 10.87 9.67
CA VAL A 127 0.06 9.62 10.33
C VAL A 127 -1.47 9.45 10.32
N PRO A 128 -1.98 8.27 9.95
CA PRO A 128 -3.41 8.02 9.93
C PRO A 128 -4.08 8.31 11.27
N ASN A 129 -5.15 9.06 11.23
CA ASN A 129 -5.93 9.47 12.41
C ASN A 129 -7.40 9.69 12.02
N THR A 130 -8.23 10.00 13.02
CA THR A 130 -9.67 10.18 12.82
C THR A 130 -10.07 11.48 12.13
N ASP A 131 -9.14 12.42 11.95
CA ASP A 131 -9.39 13.63 11.14
C ASP A 131 -9.26 13.35 9.65
N LEU A 132 -8.52 12.32 9.28
CA LEU A 132 -8.28 11.90 7.89
C LEU A 132 -9.17 10.73 7.46
N PHE A 133 -9.47 9.83 8.37
CA PHE A 133 -10.23 8.59 8.10
C PHE A 133 -11.42 8.45 9.03
N SER A 134 -12.49 7.89 8.50
CA SER A 134 -13.65 7.46 9.28
C SER A 134 -13.76 5.95 9.27
N MET A 135 -14.35 5.39 10.33
CA MET A 135 -14.64 3.97 10.42
C MET A 135 -16.13 3.80 10.75
N ALA A 136 -16.84 3.03 9.92
CA ALA A 136 -18.24 2.70 10.13
C ALA A 136 -18.40 1.68 11.27
N GLU A 137 -19.63 1.45 11.72
CA GLU A 137 -19.92 0.50 12.78
C GLU A 137 -19.50 -0.94 12.43
N ASP A 138 -19.52 -1.29 11.15
CA ASP A 138 -19.05 -2.59 10.65
C ASP A 138 -17.54 -2.70 10.50
N GLY A 139 -16.79 -1.63 10.81
CA GLY A 139 -15.35 -1.57 10.70
C GLY A 139 -14.81 -1.04 9.37
N THR A 140 -15.66 -0.74 8.39
CA THR A 140 -15.23 -0.23 7.08
C THR A 140 -14.56 1.14 7.23
N ILE A 141 -13.32 1.22 6.74
CA ILE A 141 -12.52 2.46 6.74
C ILE A 141 -12.77 3.23 5.45
N SER A 142 -12.93 4.54 5.57
CA SER A 142 -13.10 5.46 4.45
C SER A 142 -12.26 6.72 4.65
N LEU A 143 -11.83 7.35 3.55
CA LEU A 143 -11.29 8.70 3.59
C LEU A 143 -12.42 9.69 3.89
N ARG A 144 -12.12 10.72 4.69
CA ARG A 144 -13.07 11.82 4.87
C ARG A 144 -13.15 12.68 3.61
N GLU A 145 -14.30 13.29 3.39
CA GLU A 145 -14.60 14.06 2.16
C GLU A 145 -13.59 15.19 1.88
N ASN A 146 -13.04 15.80 2.92
CA ASN A 146 -12.07 16.89 2.79
C ASN A 146 -10.62 16.42 2.57
N VAL A 147 -10.37 15.13 2.50
CA VAL A 147 -9.02 14.56 2.33
C VAL A 147 -8.83 14.17 0.87
N VAL A 148 -7.76 14.68 0.26
CA VAL A 148 -7.33 14.28 -1.07
C VAL A 148 -6.60 12.95 -0.96
N GLY A 149 -7.12 11.92 -1.59
CA GLY A 149 -6.51 10.61 -1.54
C GLY A 149 -7.36 9.52 -2.20
N VAL A 150 -6.82 8.32 -2.18
CA VAL A 150 -7.46 7.12 -2.70
C VAL A 150 -7.31 5.95 -1.71
N LEU A 151 -8.26 5.03 -1.75
CA LEU A 151 -8.19 3.75 -1.05
C LEU A 151 -8.30 2.63 -2.07
N PHE A 152 -7.25 1.83 -2.19
CA PHE A 152 -7.27 0.59 -2.94
C PHE A 152 -7.65 -0.56 -1.99
N THR A 153 -8.33 -1.57 -2.51
CA THR A 153 -8.54 -2.82 -1.81
C THR A 153 -7.51 -3.84 -2.29
N LEU A 154 -6.74 -4.40 -1.38
CA LEU A 154 -5.71 -5.37 -1.72
C LEU A 154 -6.31 -6.79 -1.81
N PRO A 155 -6.06 -7.54 -2.92
CA PRO A 155 -6.58 -8.90 -3.11
C PRO A 155 -5.68 -9.91 -2.40
N LEU A 156 -5.74 -9.96 -1.07
CA LEU A 156 -4.93 -10.89 -0.27
C LEU A 156 -5.57 -12.28 -0.22
N ASP A 157 -4.72 -13.30 -0.02
CA ASP A 157 -5.13 -14.69 0.11
C ASP A 157 -5.65 -14.95 1.53
N GLU A 158 -6.96 -15.13 1.68
CA GLU A 158 -7.60 -15.39 2.97
C GLU A 158 -7.07 -16.64 3.67
N SER A 159 -6.59 -17.62 2.91
CA SER A 159 -6.03 -18.86 3.48
C SER A 159 -4.74 -18.63 4.28
N ARG A 160 -4.09 -17.49 4.09
CA ARG A 160 -2.88 -17.08 4.80
C ARG A 160 -3.15 -16.19 6.02
N ALA A 161 -4.43 -15.94 6.34
CA ALA A 161 -4.80 -15.15 7.50
C ALA A 161 -4.33 -15.81 8.80
N ASP A 162 -3.77 -15.01 9.70
CA ASP A 162 -3.35 -15.45 11.04
C ASP A 162 -3.85 -14.46 12.09
N PRO A 163 -5.08 -14.65 12.59
CA PRO A 163 -5.68 -13.77 13.59
C PRO A 163 -4.89 -13.69 14.90
N ALA A 164 -4.11 -14.71 15.22
CA ALA A 164 -3.28 -14.70 16.43
C ALA A 164 -2.08 -13.77 16.26
N ALA A 165 -1.39 -13.84 15.12
CA ALA A 165 -0.30 -12.92 14.77
C ALA A 165 -0.80 -11.48 14.63
N ALA A 166 -1.98 -11.27 14.06
CA ALA A 166 -2.57 -9.96 13.86
C ALA A 166 -2.87 -9.22 15.17
N LYS A 167 -3.06 -9.94 16.28
CA LYS A 167 -3.33 -9.35 17.60
C LYS A 167 -2.05 -9.11 18.42
N ALA A 168 -0.98 -9.68 18.00
CA ALA A 168 0.32 -9.47 18.63
C ALA A 168 0.96 -8.17 18.19
#